data_451f9ab1387d2055fa3378432a9d2740
#
_entry.id   451f9ab1387d2055fa3378432a9d2740
#
_cell.length_a   1.000
_cell.length_b   1.000
_cell.length_c   1.000
_cell.angle_alpha   90.00
_cell.angle_beta   90.00
_cell.angle_gamma   90.00
#
_symmetry.space_group_name_H-M   'P 1'
#
loop_
_entity.id
_entity.type
_entity.pdbx_description
1 polymer ?
#
loop_
_entity_poly.entity_id
_entity_poly.type
_entity_poly.pdbx_seq_one_letter_code
_entity_poly.pdbx_strand_id
1 'polypeptide(L)'
;IKPELKNGLYIYDYYQEKGEYVAKRIKCEKEGIYSYPGFLFISSINGECMIDGEKLAKGETIFVPANYGEMHIIGNVDLILISYY
;
A
#
# COMPACT_ATOMS: atom_id res chain seq x y z
N ILE A 1 17.64 3.15 2.55
CA ILE A 1 16.78 2.16 1.89
C ILE A 1 16.40 2.66 0.51
N LYS A 2 16.67 1.85 -0.49
CA LYS A 2 16.32 2.22 -1.85
C LYS A 2 14.92 1.69 -2.18
N PRO A 3 14.04 2.50 -2.75
CA PRO A 3 12.74 2.02 -3.16
C PRO A 3 12.87 1.11 -4.38
N GLU A 4 11.95 0.17 -4.47
CA GLU A 4 11.80 -0.65 -5.67
C GLU A 4 10.67 -0.08 -6.49
N LEU A 5 10.93 0.24 -7.76
CA LEU A 5 9.87 0.70 -8.66
C LEU A 5 9.23 -0.52 -9.29
N LYS A 6 7.94 -0.71 -9.02
CA LYS A 6 7.19 -1.85 -9.52
C LYS A 6 5.77 -1.44 -9.84
N ASN A 7 5.35 -1.70 -11.10
CA ASN A 7 3.98 -1.42 -11.55
C ASN A 7 3.51 0.01 -11.28
N GLY A 8 4.41 0.99 -11.43
CA GLY A 8 4.10 2.39 -11.22
C GLY A 8 4.21 2.88 -9.78
N LEU A 9 4.62 2.01 -8.87
CA LEU A 9 4.73 2.34 -7.45
C LEU A 9 6.18 2.23 -7.00
N TYR A 10 6.58 3.17 -6.11
CA TYR A 10 7.86 3.09 -5.40
C TYR A 10 7.60 2.42 -4.08
N ILE A 11 8.19 1.23 -3.86
CA ILE A 11 7.95 0.41 -2.69
C ILE A 11 9.17 0.42 -1.78
N TYR A 12 8.96 0.79 -0.51
CA TYR A 12 9.98 0.80 0.52
C TYR A 12 9.65 -0.29 1.53
N ASP A 13 10.55 -1.26 1.71
CA ASP A 13 10.39 -2.30 2.72
C ASP A 13 11.08 -1.85 4.01
N TYR A 14 10.29 -1.43 5.00
CA TYR A 14 10.83 -0.95 6.26
C TYR A 14 11.09 -2.08 7.25
N TYR A 15 10.20 -3.05 7.31
CA TYR A 15 10.30 -4.12 8.28
C TYR A 15 9.60 -5.35 7.75
N GLN A 16 10.31 -6.47 7.86
CA GLN A 16 9.75 -7.76 7.47
C GLN A 16 10.46 -8.85 8.25
N GLU A 17 9.75 -9.46 9.20
CA GLU A 17 10.29 -10.53 10.00
C GLU A 17 9.25 -11.63 10.12
N LYS A 18 9.66 -12.85 9.82
CA LYS A 18 8.77 -14.01 9.83
C LYS A 18 8.20 -14.23 11.24
N GLY A 19 6.88 -14.38 11.32
CA GLY A 19 6.19 -14.55 12.59
C GLY A 19 5.83 -13.24 13.28
N GLU A 20 6.22 -12.13 12.68
CA GLU A 20 5.98 -10.79 13.19
C GLU A 20 5.06 -10.04 12.25
N TYR A 21 5.25 -8.75 12.08
CA TYR A 21 4.49 -7.97 11.13
C TYR A 21 5.35 -7.50 9.98
N VAL A 22 4.69 -7.10 8.90
CA VAL A 22 5.33 -6.53 7.72
C VAL A 22 4.91 -5.07 7.63
N ALA A 23 5.87 -4.17 7.48
CA ALA A 23 5.59 -2.75 7.28
C ALA A 23 6.26 -2.30 6.00
N LYS A 24 5.48 -1.71 5.11
CA LYS A 24 5.95 -1.18 3.84
C LYS A 24 5.41 0.21 3.62
N ARG A 25 6.14 1.00 2.86
CA ARG A 25 5.66 2.30 2.41
C ARG A 25 5.59 2.28 0.89
N ILE A 26 4.53 2.81 0.35
CA ILE A 26 4.34 2.91 -1.10
C ILE A 26 4.13 4.37 -1.45
N LYS A 27 4.89 4.84 -2.43
CA LYS A 27 4.68 6.14 -3.04
C LYS A 27 4.08 5.94 -4.42
N CYS A 28 2.91 6.53 -4.64
CA CYS A 28 2.26 6.55 -5.95
C CYS A 28 2.24 7.99 -6.43
N GLU A 29 2.70 8.22 -7.67
CA GLU A 29 2.71 9.57 -8.24
C GLU A 29 1.51 9.82 -9.14
N LYS A 30 1.10 8.84 -9.92
CA LYS A 30 -0.04 8.94 -10.82
C LYS A 30 -0.98 7.75 -10.64
N GLU A 31 -0.51 6.58 -10.96
CA GLU A 31 -1.27 5.34 -10.80
C GLU A 31 -0.32 4.16 -10.73
N GLY A 32 -0.80 3.09 -10.15
CA GLY A 32 -0.03 1.86 -10.08
C GLY A 32 -0.90 0.70 -9.63
N ILE A 33 -0.31 -0.49 -9.67
CA ILE A 33 -1.00 -1.71 -9.29
C ILE A 33 -0.19 -2.41 -8.21
N TYR A 34 -0.86 -2.82 -7.14
CA TYR A 34 -0.23 -3.54 -6.05
C TYR A 34 -1.06 -4.76 -5.70
N SER A 35 -0.38 -5.85 -5.37
CA SER A 35 -1.06 -7.05 -4.87
C SER A 35 -0.25 -7.64 -3.72
N TYR A 36 -0.95 -8.28 -2.80
CA TYR A 36 -0.34 -8.93 -1.66
C TYR A 36 -1.19 -10.13 -1.29
N PRO A 37 -0.57 -11.30 -1.05
CA PRO A 37 -1.35 -12.52 -0.80
C PRO A 37 -2.05 -12.53 0.56
N GLY A 38 -1.52 -11.81 1.55
CA GLY A 38 -2.14 -11.71 2.86
C GLY A 38 -3.09 -10.52 2.98
N PHE A 39 -3.65 -10.34 4.15
CA PHE A 39 -4.45 -9.14 4.41
C PHE A 39 -3.55 -7.92 4.61
N LEU A 40 -4.12 -6.73 4.41
CA LEU A 40 -3.40 -5.48 4.58
C LEU A 40 -4.24 -4.45 5.29
N PHE A 41 -3.59 -3.64 6.12
CA PHE A 41 -4.13 -2.37 6.57
C PHE A 41 -3.38 -1.30 5.81
N ILE A 42 -4.09 -0.45 5.09
CA ILE A 42 -3.50 0.59 4.26
C ILE A 42 -3.93 1.95 4.80
N SER A 43 -2.95 2.78 5.15
CA SER A 43 -3.22 4.12 5.67
C SER A 43 -2.56 5.16 4.76
N SER A 44 -3.27 6.24 4.46
CA SER A 44 -2.67 7.37 3.75
C SER A 44 -2.00 8.29 4.76
N ILE A 45 -0.70 8.49 4.60
CA ILE A 45 0.05 9.41 5.46
C ILE A 45 0.26 10.76 4.81
N ASN A 46 0.08 10.85 3.51
CA ASN A 46 0.17 12.12 2.80
C ASN A 46 -0.56 12.00 1.47
N GLY A 47 -1.40 13.00 1.16
CA GLY A 47 -2.17 13.00 -0.08
C GLY A 47 -3.40 12.11 0.00
N GLU A 48 -4.07 11.98 -1.13
CA GLU A 48 -5.25 11.14 -1.24
C GLU A 48 -5.22 10.38 -2.56
N CYS A 49 -5.93 9.26 -2.58
CA CYS A 49 -5.97 8.41 -3.76
C CYS A 49 -7.32 7.71 -3.88
N MET A 50 -7.48 7.03 -5.01
CA MET A 50 -8.58 6.10 -5.22
C MET A 50 -7.98 4.72 -5.30
N ILE A 51 -8.54 3.78 -4.53
CA ILE A 51 -8.14 2.37 -4.59
C ILE A 51 -9.37 1.60 -5.03
N ASP A 52 -9.32 1.04 -6.25
CA ASP A 52 -10.43 0.31 -6.87
C ASP A 52 -11.75 1.10 -6.81
N GLY A 53 -11.66 2.42 -7.04
CA GLY A 53 -12.82 3.29 -7.04
C GLY A 53 -13.24 3.83 -5.68
N GLU A 54 -12.56 3.44 -4.61
CA GLU A 54 -12.85 3.96 -3.28
C GLU A 54 -11.82 5.01 -2.89
N LYS A 55 -12.29 6.14 -2.41
CA LYS A 55 -11.41 7.24 -2.02
C LYS A 55 -10.78 6.98 -0.66
N LEU A 56 -9.47 7.20 -0.59
CA LEU A 56 -8.71 7.14 0.66
C LEU A 56 -8.05 8.49 0.87
N ALA A 57 -8.48 9.22 1.88
CA ALA A 57 -7.94 10.52 2.21
C ALA A 57 -6.86 10.41 3.29
N LYS A 58 -6.05 11.48 3.42
CA LYS A 58 -5.00 11.52 4.43
C LYS A 58 -5.57 11.25 5.82
N GLY A 59 -4.91 10.35 6.53
CA GLY A 59 -5.31 9.97 7.88
C GLY A 59 -6.32 8.83 7.93
N GLU A 60 -6.84 8.39 6.79
CA GLU A 60 -7.78 7.28 6.76
C GLU A 60 -7.05 5.95 6.60
N THR A 61 -7.68 4.88 7.08
CA THR A 61 -7.16 3.53 6.99
C THR A 61 -8.25 2.62 6.43
N ILE A 62 -7.85 1.75 5.50
CA ILE A 62 -8.75 0.72 4.97
C ILE A 62 -8.17 -0.66 5.24
N PHE A 63 -9.04 -1.65 5.29
CA PHE A 63 -8.66 -3.04 5.42
C PHE A 63 -8.85 -3.75 4.09
N VAL A 64 -7.82 -4.50 3.65
CA VAL A 64 -7.88 -5.30 2.43
C VAL A 64 -7.76 -6.76 2.84
N PRO A 65 -8.77 -7.59 2.56
CA PRO A 65 -8.72 -9.00 2.96
C PRO A 65 -7.67 -9.79 2.19
N ALA A 66 -7.28 -10.92 2.76
CA ALA A 66 -6.34 -11.82 2.10
C ALA A 66 -6.89 -12.30 0.77
N ASN A 67 -6.00 -12.52 -0.19
CA ASN A 67 -6.34 -12.99 -1.54
C ASN A 67 -7.27 -12.04 -2.29
N TYR A 68 -7.19 -10.75 -1.99
CA TYR A 68 -7.99 -9.73 -2.66
C TYR A 68 -7.67 -9.63 -4.15
N GLY A 69 -6.41 -9.85 -4.50
CA GLY A 69 -5.96 -9.69 -5.88
C GLY A 69 -5.27 -8.36 -6.10
N GLU A 70 -5.29 -7.87 -7.32
CA GLU A 70 -4.65 -6.62 -7.69
C GLU A 70 -5.49 -5.41 -7.28
N MET A 71 -4.81 -4.40 -6.71
CA MET A 71 -5.43 -3.13 -6.36
C MET A 71 -4.93 -2.06 -7.31
N HIS A 72 -5.84 -1.30 -7.88
CA HIS A 72 -5.51 -0.16 -8.72
C HIS A 72 -5.49 1.09 -7.86
N ILE A 73 -4.32 1.70 -7.71
CA ILE A 73 -4.12 2.90 -6.91
C ILE A 73 -3.93 4.08 -7.85
N ILE A 74 -4.77 5.08 -7.74
CA ILE A 74 -4.75 6.26 -8.60
C ILE A 74 -4.66 7.51 -7.76
N GLY A 75 -3.66 8.34 -7.99
CA GLY A 75 -3.47 9.59 -7.29
C GLY A 75 -2.04 9.80 -6.84
N ASN A 76 -1.76 10.97 -6.29
CA ASN A 76 -0.45 11.29 -5.72
C ASN A 76 -0.53 11.12 -4.21
N VAL A 77 0.05 10.04 -3.70
CA VAL A 77 -0.17 9.61 -2.32
C VAL A 77 1.01 8.85 -1.77
N ASP A 78 1.23 8.99 -0.46
CA ASP A 78 2.13 8.13 0.32
C ASP A 78 1.27 7.24 1.20
N LEU A 79 1.49 5.94 1.10
CA LEU A 79 0.73 4.94 1.84
C LEU A 79 1.66 4.14 2.77
N ILE A 80 1.14 3.78 3.93
CA ILE A 80 1.78 2.81 4.81
C ILE A 80 0.92 1.56 4.80
N LEU A 81 1.57 0.41 4.56
CA LEU A 81 0.91 -0.88 4.53
C LEU A 81 1.43 -1.71 5.69
N ILE A 82 0.51 -2.32 6.44
CA ILE A 82 0.85 -3.17 7.57
C ILE A 82 0.11 -4.49 7.43
N SER A 83 0.84 -5.58 7.64
CA SER A 83 0.27 -6.92 7.62
C SER A 83 0.97 -7.78 8.67
N TYR A 84 0.43 -8.96 8.92
CA TYR A 84 1.07 -9.95 9.78
C TYR A 84 1.39 -11.21 8.97
N TYR A 85 2.45 -11.85 9.39
CA TYR A 85 2.80 -13.16 8.84
C TYR A 85 2.03 -14.25 9.56
#